data_b9db3fdaef427bf063175c751d39b707
#
_entry.id   b9db3fdaef427bf063175c751d39b707
#
_cell.length_a   1.000
_cell.length_b   1.000
_cell.length_c   1.000
_cell.angle_alpha   90.00
_cell.angle_beta   90.00
_cell.angle_gamma   90.00
#
_symmetry.space_group_name_H-M   'P 1'
#
loop_
_entity.id
_entity.type
_entity.pdbx_description
1 polymer ?
#
loop_
_entity_poly.entity_id
_entity_poly.type
_entity_poly.pdbx_seq_one_letter_code
_entity_poly.pdbx_strand_id
1 'polypeptide(L)'
;MRHRSSGAHCILSCNHVLSQLNAARLGDEVLQPAPADGGVLPLSIIGGVLGWTPVAFGGVERNMTDAAIATCAPGQARSWVDGIGAITAVAPAIALGARVRKVGRATGLTSGIVTVVGASVRPNYAPLGFGQTPALFVNQIVAQIDCAYGDSGSLLVDEENRAVGLLFGGTRSGHTWFNPFDAVCAALDIALLDEDARREAPGTVS
;
A
#
# COMPACT_ATOMS: atom_id res chain seq x y z
N MET A 1 6.79 -7.54 3.48
CA MET A 1 5.73 -8.14 4.31
C MET A 1 5.85 -9.66 4.27
N ARG A 2 5.30 -10.37 5.27
CA ARG A 2 5.16 -11.81 5.29
C ARG A 2 3.67 -12.17 5.38
N HIS A 3 3.19 -13.04 4.51
CA HIS A 3 1.84 -13.61 4.59
C HIS A 3 1.84 -14.67 5.69
N ARG A 4 1.00 -14.51 6.72
CA ARG A 4 1.08 -15.32 7.97
C ARG A 4 0.79 -16.78 7.71
N SER A 5 -0.28 -17.09 6.97
CA SER A 5 -0.73 -18.46 6.75
C SER A 5 0.22 -19.28 5.86
N SER A 6 0.85 -18.68 4.85
CA SER A 6 1.77 -19.41 3.94
C SER A 6 3.25 -19.20 4.24
N GLY A 7 3.60 -18.21 5.08
CA GLY A 7 4.99 -17.80 5.31
C GLY A 7 5.65 -17.06 4.13
N ALA A 8 4.95 -16.88 3.02
CA ALA A 8 5.50 -16.28 1.81
C ALA A 8 5.92 -14.82 2.02
N HIS A 9 7.07 -14.45 1.45
CA HIS A 9 7.43 -13.04 1.31
C HIS A 9 6.51 -12.39 0.28
N CYS A 10 6.02 -11.22 0.61
CA CYS A 10 5.13 -10.48 -0.28
C CYS A 10 5.41 -8.98 -0.26
N ILE A 11 5.13 -8.36 -1.39
CA ILE A 11 5.00 -6.92 -1.54
C ILE A 11 3.54 -6.53 -1.30
N LEU A 12 3.35 -5.31 -0.80
CA LEU A 12 2.04 -4.74 -0.51
C LEU A 12 1.84 -3.50 -1.37
N SER A 13 0.66 -3.36 -1.95
CA SER A 13 0.19 -2.16 -2.61
C SER A 13 -1.35 -2.09 -2.57
N CYS A 14 -1.95 -1.21 -3.36
CA CYS A 14 -3.39 -1.11 -3.47
C CYS A 14 -4.00 -2.19 -4.37
N ASN A 15 -5.28 -2.52 -4.15
CA ASN A 15 -6.08 -3.34 -5.05
C ASN A 15 -6.12 -2.71 -6.46
N HIS A 16 -6.40 -1.41 -6.55
CA HIS A 16 -6.45 -0.72 -7.85
C HIS A 16 -5.11 -0.75 -8.60
N VAL A 17 -3.98 -1.02 -7.92
CA VAL A 17 -2.65 -1.14 -8.52
C VAL A 17 -2.35 -2.58 -8.92
N LEU A 18 -2.39 -3.53 -7.95
CA LEU A 18 -1.94 -4.91 -8.18
C LEU A 18 -3.03 -5.81 -8.75
N SER A 19 -4.28 -5.60 -8.39
CA SER A 19 -5.40 -6.46 -8.81
C SER A 19 -6.41 -5.77 -9.72
N GLN A 20 -6.03 -4.61 -10.30
CA GLN A 20 -6.79 -3.95 -11.36
C GLN A 20 -8.27 -3.76 -10.99
N LEU A 21 -8.55 -3.32 -9.75
CA LEU A 21 -9.91 -3.15 -9.24
C LEU A 21 -10.73 -4.44 -9.27
N ASN A 22 -10.20 -5.51 -8.68
CA ASN A 22 -10.77 -6.87 -8.60
C ASN A 22 -10.70 -7.67 -9.90
N ALA A 23 -10.11 -7.17 -10.98
CA ALA A 23 -10.10 -7.85 -12.27
C ALA A 23 -8.98 -8.90 -12.39
N ALA A 24 -7.97 -8.85 -11.54
CA ALA A 24 -6.85 -9.79 -11.55
C ALA A 24 -7.28 -11.21 -11.12
N ARG A 25 -6.46 -12.19 -11.49
CA ARG A 25 -6.51 -13.57 -11.01
C ARG A 25 -5.33 -13.85 -10.10
N LEU A 26 -5.48 -14.80 -9.19
CA LEU A 26 -4.36 -15.27 -8.39
C LEU A 26 -3.25 -15.81 -9.30
N GLY A 27 -2.02 -15.38 -9.06
CA GLY A 27 -0.87 -15.72 -9.87
C GLY A 27 -0.60 -14.82 -11.08
N ASP A 28 -1.48 -13.86 -11.39
CA ASP A 28 -1.20 -12.87 -12.45
C ASP A 28 0.12 -12.15 -12.17
N GLU A 29 0.92 -11.98 -13.22
CA GLU A 29 2.29 -11.44 -13.13
C GLU A 29 2.30 -9.98 -12.66
N VAL A 30 3.16 -9.68 -11.70
CA VAL A 30 3.42 -8.34 -11.19
C VAL A 30 4.79 -7.86 -11.68
N LEU A 31 4.81 -6.66 -12.23
CA LEU A 31 5.99 -6.08 -12.88
C LEU A 31 6.56 -4.90 -12.08
N GLN A 32 7.89 -4.84 -12.01
CA GLN A 32 8.63 -3.68 -11.53
C GLN A 32 9.87 -3.46 -12.44
N PRO A 33 10.02 -2.28 -13.07
CA PRO A 33 9.06 -1.17 -13.03
C PRO A 33 7.71 -1.52 -13.69
N ALA A 34 6.71 -0.66 -13.49
CA ALA A 34 5.43 -0.81 -14.16
C ALA A 34 5.58 -0.62 -15.69
N PRO A 35 4.68 -1.15 -16.52
CA PRO A 35 4.77 -0.96 -17.99
C PRO A 35 4.83 0.51 -18.39
N ALA A 36 4.14 1.40 -17.68
CA ALA A 36 4.21 2.85 -17.90
C ALA A 36 5.59 3.45 -17.63
N ASP A 37 6.45 2.73 -16.89
CA ASP A 37 7.82 3.12 -16.53
C ASP A 37 8.87 2.28 -17.27
N GLY A 38 8.48 1.60 -18.34
CA GLY A 38 9.36 0.79 -19.18
C GLY A 38 9.51 -0.66 -18.76
N GLY A 39 8.67 -1.15 -17.85
CA GLY A 39 8.61 -2.58 -17.50
C GLY A 39 8.17 -3.43 -18.68
N VAL A 40 8.87 -4.52 -18.94
CA VAL A 40 8.62 -5.44 -20.06
C VAL A 40 8.61 -6.89 -19.61
N LEU A 41 7.70 -7.68 -20.17
CA LEU A 41 7.64 -9.12 -19.97
C LEU A 41 8.74 -9.83 -20.81
N PRO A 42 9.33 -10.90 -20.27
CA PRO A 42 9.21 -11.41 -18.89
C PRO A 42 10.23 -10.78 -17.92
N LEU A 43 11.06 -9.85 -18.38
CA LEU A 43 12.25 -9.37 -17.66
C LEU A 43 11.94 -8.59 -16.38
N SER A 44 10.77 -7.97 -16.32
CA SER A 44 10.36 -7.13 -15.20
C SER A 44 9.44 -7.83 -14.20
N ILE A 45 9.24 -9.14 -14.33
CA ILE A 45 8.40 -9.91 -13.39
C ILE A 45 9.11 -9.99 -12.03
N ILE A 46 8.42 -9.54 -10.99
CA ILE A 46 8.90 -9.63 -9.59
C ILE A 46 8.09 -10.62 -8.75
N GLY A 47 6.96 -11.10 -9.24
CA GLY A 47 6.13 -12.06 -8.55
C GLY A 47 4.75 -12.20 -9.18
N GLY A 48 3.82 -12.79 -8.43
CA GLY A 48 2.44 -12.98 -8.86
C GLY A 48 1.45 -12.54 -7.79
N VAL A 49 0.28 -12.06 -8.21
CA VAL A 49 -0.81 -11.64 -7.32
C VAL A 49 -1.15 -12.78 -6.36
N LEU A 50 -1.07 -12.52 -5.05
CA LEU A 50 -1.35 -13.50 -3.99
C LEU A 50 -2.75 -13.32 -3.40
N GLY A 51 -3.24 -12.08 -3.33
CA GLY A 51 -4.56 -11.77 -2.79
C GLY A 51 -4.85 -10.27 -2.75
N TRP A 52 -6.09 -9.93 -2.56
CA TRP A 52 -6.55 -8.55 -2.39
C TRP A 52 -7.83 -8.46 -1.56
N THR A 53 -8.13 -7.27 -1.06
CA THR A 53 -9.42 -6.96 -0.47
C THR A 53 -10.35 -6.51 -1.59
N PRO A 54 -11.47 -7.20 -1.86
CA PRO A 54 -12.42 -6.77 -2.89
C PRO A 54 -12.96 -5.37 -2.60
N VAL A 55 -13.02 -4.53 -3.63
CA VAL A 55 -13.64 -3.20 -3.55
C VAL A 55 -15.04 -3.27 -4.11
N ALA A 56 -16.05 -2.93 -3.30
CA ALA A 56 -17.43 -2.77 -3.71
C ALA A 56 -17.65 -1.35 -4.27
N PHE A 57 -18.23 -1.28 -5.45
CA PHE A 57 -18.51 -0.04 -6.15
C PHE A 57 -19.98 0.37 -6.03
N GLY A 58 -20.32 1.60 -6.48
CA GLY A 58 -21.67 2.16 -6.41
C GLY A 58 -21.90 3.03 -5.18
N GLY A 59 -20.94 3.10 -4.24
CA GLY A 59 -20.96 4.04 -3.12
C GLY A 59 -21.99 3.75 -2.02
N VAL A 60 -22.58 2.55 -2.00
CA VAL A 60 -23.54 2.08 -0.98
C VAL A 60 -22.85 1.16 0.02
N GLU A 61 -22.17 0.13 -0.48
CA GLU A 61 -21.40 -0.78 0.36
C GLU A 61 -20.15 -0.10 0.93
N ARG A 62 -19.79 -0.51 2.15
CA ARG A 62 -18.66 0.06 2.89
C ARG A 62 -17.40 -0.76 2.66
N ASN A 63 -16.39 -0.14 2.10
CA ASN A 63 -15.04 -0.71 2.01
C ASN A 63 -14.22 -0.24 3.21
N MET A 64 -13.35 -1.10 3.71
CA MET A 64 -12.38 -0.75 4.77
C MET A 64 -11.01 -0.48 4.19
N THR A 65 -10.63 -1.23 3.15
CA THR A 65 -9.29 -1.16 2.56
C THR A 65 -9.32 -1.31 1.04
N ASP A 66 -8.44 -0.59 0.38
CA ASP A 66 -8.04 -0.78 -1.01
C ASP A 66 -6.61 -1.34 -0.98
N ALA A 67 -6.46 -2.64 -0.86
CA ALA A 67 -5.18 -3.27 -0.62
C ALA A 67 -5.05 -4.61 -1.35
N ALA A 68 -3.83 -4.93 -1.78
CA ALA A 68 -3.47 -6.19 -2.42
C ALA A 68 -2.02 -6.57 -2.13
N ILE A 69 -1.74 -7.86 -2.20
CA ILE A 69 -0.41 -8.43 -2.05
C ILE A 69 -0.03 -9.28 -3.26
N ALA A 70 1.26 -9.30 -3.54
CA ALA A 70 1.85 -10.21 -4.51
C ALA A 70 3.06 -10.90 -3.89
N THR A 71 3.33 -12.13 -4.31
CA THR A 71 4.56 -12.83 -3.92
C THR A 71 5.79 -12.10 -4.45
N CYS A 72 6.93 -12.25 -3.79
CA CYS A 72 8.23 -11.89 -4.31
C CYS A 72 9.28 -12.90 -3.84
N ALA A 73 10.35 -13.06 -4.60
CA ALA A 73 11.46 -13.90 -4.16
C ALA A 73 12.15 -13.27 -2.93
N PRO A 74 12.66 -14.08 -2.00
CA PRO A 74 13.52 -13.59 -0.93
C PRO A 74 14.67 -12.74 -1.51
N GLY A 75 14.90 -11.56 -0.94
CA GLY A 75 15.92 -10.62 -1.42
C GLY A 75 15.47 -9.63 -2.51
N GLN A 76 14.35 -9.86 -3.17
CA GLN A 76 13.77 -8.87 -4.11
C GLN A 76 13.02 -7.73 -3.43
N ALA A 77 12.53 -7.95 -2.20
CA ALA A 77 11.89 -6.91 -1.40
C ALA A 77 12.74 -6.59 -0.17
N ARG A 78 12.73 -5.32 0.20
CA ARG A 78 13.47 -4.81 1.36
C ARG A 78 12.51 -4.56 2.52
N SER A 79 13.01 -4.66 3.77
CA SER A 79 12.24 -4.36 4.98
C SER A 79 12.36 -2.91 5.44
N TRP A 80 12.92 -2.04 4.63
CA TRP A 80 13.02 -0.61 4.88
C TRP A 80 12.50 0.21 3.70
N VAL A 81 12.20 1.46 3.97
CA VAL A 81 11.79 2.45 2.96
C VAL A 81 12.93 3.45 2.78
N ASP A 82 13.40 3.64 1.54
CA ASP A 82 14.46 4.60 1.22
C ASP A 82 14.04 6.00 1.69
N GLY A 83 14.95 6.70 2.38
CA GLY A 83 14.67 8.02 2.98
C GLY A 83 13.92 8.01 4.32
N ILE A 84 13.38 6.87 4.75
CA ILE A 84 12.73 6.69 6.06
C ILE A 84 13.55 5.76 6.94
N GLY A 85 13.98 4.64 6.39
CA GLY A 85 14.68 3.59 7.13
C GLY A 85 13.80 2.36 7.42
N ALA A 86 14.21 1.55 8.40
CA ALA A 86 13.48 0.35 8.79
C ALA A 86 12.13 0.71 9.42
N ILE A 87 11.10 -0.05 9.08
CA ILE A 87 9.79 0.04 9.71
C ILE A 87 9.81 -0.77 11.01
N THR A 88 9.55 -0.10 12.12
CA THR A 88 9.78 -0.66 13.47
C THR A 88 8.62 -1.50 13.99
N ALA A 89 7.38 -1.07 13.72
CA ALA A 89 6.16 -1.74 14.16
C ALA A 89 4.94 -1.28 13.34
N VAL A 90 3.79 -1.87 13.59
CA VAL A 90 2.50 -1.30 13.20
C VAL A 90 2.05 -0.36 14.33
N ALA A 91 1.68 0.87 13.99
CA ALA A 91 1.16 1.82 14.97
C ALA A 91 -0.20 1.31 15.52
N PRO A 92 -0.42 1.29 16.83
CA PRO A 92 -1.68 0.82 17.42
C PRO A 92 -2.85 1.76 17.12
N ALA A 93 -2.56 3.05 16.98
CA ALA A 93 -3.49 4.11 16.60
C ALA A 93 -2.68 5.34 16.22
N ILE A 94 -3.31 6.26 15.50
CA ILE A 94 -2.72 7.56 15.18
C ILE A 94 -3.63 8.68 15.69
N ALA A 95 -3.04 9.70 16.27
CA ALA A 95 -3.78 10.85 16.80
C ALA A 95 -3.97 11.94 15.73
N LEU A 96 -5.04 12.71 15.87
CA LEU A 96 -5.21 13.97 15.16
C LEU A 96 -4.04 14.91 15.46
N GLY A 97 -3.48 15.56 14.45
CA GLY A 97 -2.33 16.44 14.56
C GLY A 97 -0.97 15.73 14.59
N ALA A 98 -0.94 14.39 14.59
CA ALA A 98 0.31 13.64 14.56
C ALA A 98 1.10 13.93 13.28
N ARG A 99 2.42 14.07 13.42
CA ARG A 99 3.34 14.21 12.29
C ARG A 99 3.53 12.88 11.60
N VAL A 100 3.50 12.89 10.29
CA VAL A 100 3.63 11.71 9.46
C VAL A 100 4.47 12.00 8.22
N ARG A 101 5.02 10.95 7.62
CA ARG A 101 5.79 11.02 6.37
C ARG A 101 5.60 9.76 5.55
N LYS A 102 5.85 9.89 4.25
CA LYS A 102 5.83 8.79 3.29
C LYS A 102 6.90 8.98 2.23
N VAL A 103 7.24 7.92 1.55
CA VAL A 103 7.99 8.00 0.28
C VAL A 103 7.11 7.43 -0.81
N GLY A 104 6.81 8.24 -1.80
CA GLY A 104 6.04 7.85 -2.98
C GLY A 104 6.91 7.80 -4.23
N ARG A 105 6.49 7.01 -5.21
CA ARG A 105 7.16 6.93 -6.51
C ARG A 105 7.23 8.28 -7.22
N ALA A 106 6.14 9.04 -7.18
CA ALA A 106 6.01 10.29 -7.92
C ALA A 106 6.54 11.49 -7.13
N THR A 107 6.26 11.57 -5.83
CA THR A 107 6.59 12.74 -5.01
C THR A 107 7.85 12.57 -4.14
N GLY A 108 8.42 11.35 -4.09
CA GLY A 108 9.52 11.07 -3.17
C GLY A 108 9.11 11.20 -1.69
N LEU A 109 10.06 11.61 -0.85
CA LEU A 109 9.83 11.82 0.58
C LEU A 109 9.00 13.10 0.78
N THR A 110 7.84 12.95 1.41
CA THR A 110 6.98 14.05 1.84
C THR A 110 6.60 13.88 3.30
N SER A 111 6.29 15.00 3.96
CA SER A 111 5.88 15.06 5.36
C SER A 111 4.61 15.87 5.51
N GLY A 112 3.83 15.56 6.54
CA GLY A 112 2.56 16.21 6.78
C GLY A 112 2.02 15.94 8.17
N ILE A 113 0.74 16.24 8.36
CA ILE A 113 0.04 16.02 9.62
C ILE A 113 -1.31 15.32 9.38
N VAL A 114 -1.71 14.48 10.33
CA VAL A 114 -3.03 13.84 10.32
C VAL A 114 -4.10 14.88 10.64
N THR A 115 -5.07 15.02 9.74
CA THR A 115 -6.16 16.01 9.86
C THR A 115 -7.51 15.39 10.18
N VAL A 116 -7.72 14.11 9.85
CA VAL A 116 -8.95 13.36 10.23
C VAL A 116 -8.59 11.91 10.51
N VAL A 117 -9.23 11.34 11.51
CA VAL A 117 -9.22 9.90 11.81
C VAL A 117 -10.66 9.39 11.77
N GLY A 118 -10.88 8.22 11.23
CA GLY A 118 -12.23 7.65 11.07
C GLY A 118 -13.06 8.28 9.95
N ALA A 119 -12.41 8.86 8.95
CA ALA A 119 -13.08 9.52 7.84
C ALA A 119 -13.88 8.55 6.97
N SER A 120 -14.94 9.07 6.34
CA SER A 120 -15.60 8.44 5.20
C SER A 120 -15.25 9.21 3.94
N VAL A 121 -14.69 8.53 2.94
CA VAL A 121 -14.27 9.13 1.67
C VAL A 121 -14.86 8.36 0.49
N ARG A 122 -15.04 9.03 -0.64
CA ARG A 122 -15.64 8.47 -1.85
C ARG A 122 -14.78 8.75 -3.07
N PRO A 123 -13.67 8.03 -3.26
CA PRO A 123 -12.95 8.08 -4.53
C PRO A 123 -13.82 7.58 -5.69
N ASN A 124 -13.55 8.12 -6.89
CA ASN A 124 -14.07 7.56 -8.13
C ASN A 124 -12.99 6.68 -8.76
N TYR A 125 -13.36 5.46 -9.07
CA TYR A 125 -12.54 4.50 -9.80
C TYR A 125 -13.09 4.31 -11.22
N ALA A 126 -12.30 3.69 -12.09
CA ALA A 126 -12.72 3.28 -13.43
C ALA A 126 -12.50 1.77 -13.60
N PRO A 127 -13.32 0.91 -12.93
CA PRO A 127 -13.20 -0.53 -13.07
C PRO A 127 -13.44 -0.95 -14.52
N LEU A 128 -12.78 -2.03 -14.94
CA LEU A 128 -12.86 -2.56 -16.31
C LEU A 128 -14.32 -2.81 -16.73
N GLY A 129 -14.73 -2.25 -17.85
CA GLY A 129 -16.10 -2.38 -18.38
C GLY A 129 -17.12 -1.43 -17.75
N PHE A 130 -16.70 -0.57 -16.82
CA PHE A 130 -17.56 0.42 -16.18
C PHE A 130 -16.96 1.83 -16.35
N GLY A 131 -17.79 2.85 -16.34
CA GLY A 131 -17.33 4.25 -16.29
C GLY A 131 -16.81 4.63 -14.90
N GLN A 132 -16.62 5.93 -14.67
CA GLN A 132 -16.26 6.45 -13.35
C GLN A 132 -17.32 6.04 -12.32
N THR A 133 -16.93 5.23 -11.35
CA THR A 133 -17.85 4.65 -10.36
C THR A 133 -17.31 4.95 -8.95
N PRO A 134 -18.13 5.53 -8.06
CA PRO A 134 -17.72 5.82 -6.70
C PRO A 134 -17.59 4.52 -5.88
N ALA A 135 -16.67 4.52 -4.92
CA ALA A 135 -16.60 3.50 -3.88
C ALA A 135 -16.55 4.20 -2.52
N LEU A 136 -17.37 3.76 -1.57
CA LEU A 136 -17.39 4.33 -0.21
C LEU A 136 -16.37 3.60 0.66
N PHE A 137 -15.37 4.33 1.15
CA PHE A 137 -14.44 3.84 2.17
C PHE A 137 -14.75 4.50 3.52
N VAL A 138 -14.78 3.71 4.58
CA VAL A 138 -15.05 4.18 5.94
C VAL A 138 -13.84 3.91 6.85
N ASN A 139 -13.76 4.62 7.98
CA ASN A 139 -12.69 4.52 8.96
C ASN A 139 -11.30 4.86 8.39
N GLN A 140 -11.23 5.82 7.46
CA GLN A 140 -9.98 6.17 6.82
C GLN A 140 -9.20 7.25 7.61
N ILE A 141 -7.88 7.27 7.41
CA ILE A 141 -7.00 8.34 7.88
C ILE A 141 -6.85 9.36 6.77
N VAL A 142 -6.99 10.64 7.10
CA VAL A 142 -6.70 11.76 6.19
C VAL A 142 -5.54 12.56 6.75
N ALA A 143 -4.54 12.81 5.92
CA ALA A 143 -3.43 13.69 6.25
C ALA A 143 -3.30 14.81 5.23
N GLN A 144 -2.88 15.98 5.71
CA GLN A 144 -2.41 17.07 4.86
C GLN A 144 -0.96 16.77 4.48
N ILE A 145 -0.75 16.10 3.36
CA ILE A 145 0.54 15.65 2.85
C ILE A 145 0.47 15.51 1.32
N ASP A 146 1.53 15.90 0.64
CA ASP A 146 1.56 15.86 -0.81
C ASP A 146 1.54 14.43 -1.35
N CYS A 147 0.72 14.21 -2.37
CA CYS A 147 0.68 12.98 -3.15
C CYS A 147 0.37 13.26 -4.62
N ALA A 148 0.76 12.34 -5.48
CA ALA A 148 0.46 12.37 -6.91
C ALA A 148 0.13 10.96 -7.44
N TYR A 149 -0.37 10.90 -8.66
CA TYR A 149 -0.57 9.62 -9.36
C TYR A 149 0.74 8.82 -9.40
N GLY A 150 0.68 7.58 -8.96
CA GLY A 150 1.82 6.70 -8.81
C GLY A 150 2.35 6.58 -7.38
N ASP A 151 1.83 7.34 -6.43
CA ASP A 151 2.13 7.20 -5.00
C ASP A 151 1.25 6.17 -4.30
N SER A 152 0.20 5.66 -4.96
CA SER A 152 -0.66 4.59 -4.43
C SER A 152 0.15 3.39 -3.96
N GLY A 153 -0.16 2.90 -2.75
CA GLY A 153 0.62 1.84 -2.11
C GLY A 153 1.78 2.35 -1.24
N SER A 154 2.03 3.66 -1.18
CA SER A 154 3.03 4.23 -0.27
C SER A 154 2.62 4.02 1.18
N LEU A 155 3.59 3.66 2.01
CA LEU A 155 3.42 3.49 3.43
C LEU A 155 3.51 4.85 4.14
N LEU A 156 2.48 5.21 4.89
CA LEU A 156 2.51 6.32 5.84
C LEU A 156 3.14 5.84 7.14
N VAL A 157 4.09 6.59 7.67
CA VAL A 157 4.74 6.30 8.95
C VAL A 157 4.68 7.50 9.88
N ASP A 158 4.75 7.24 11.19
CA ASP A 158 4.91 8.24 12.24
C ASP A 158 6.39 8.61 12.47
N GLU A 159 6.66 9.39 13.50
CA GLU A 159 8.02 9.85 13.83
C GLU A 159 8.94 8.73 14.32
N GLU A 160 8.37 7.62 14.85
CA GLU A 160 9.08 6.42 15.28
C GLU A 160 9.24 5.35 14.19
N ASN A 161 8.91 5.67 12.93
CA ASN A 161 8.89 4.76 11.79
C ASN A 161 7.91 3.59 11.96
N ARG A 162 6.82 3.77 12.71
CA ARG A 162 5.76 2.78 12.78
C ARG A 162 4.81 2.96 11.60
N ALA A 163 4.37 1.86 11.01
CA ALA A 163 3.42 1.85 9.92
C ALA A 163 2.03 2.30 10.39
N VAL A 164 1.52 3.37 9.81
CA VAL A 164 0.25 4.02 10.16
C VAL A 164 -0.84 3.74 9.13
N GLY A 165 -0.51 3.80 7.85
CA GLY A 165 -1.50 3.69 6.79
C GLY A 165 -0.92 3.35 5.43
N LEU A 166 -1.80 2.89 4.52
CA LEU A 166 -1.50 2.61 3.11
C LEU A 166 -2.21 3.64 2.24
N LEU A 167 -1.45 4.42 1.47
CA LEU A 167 -1.98 5.46 0.58
C LEU A 167 -2.79 4.84 -0.57
N PHE A 168 -4.04 5.27 -0.76
CA PHE A 168 -4.88 4.79 -1.87
C PHE A 168 -5.53 5.92 -2.69
N GLY A 169 -5.44 7.17 -2.24
CA GLY A 169 -6.01 8.29 -2.97
C GLY A 169 -5.82 9.63 -2.28
N GLY A 170 -6.37 10.66 -2.87
CA GLY A 170 -6.29 12.02 -2.32
C GLY A 170 -7.04 13.04 -3.16
N THR A 171 -7.02 14.29 -2.71
CA THR A 171 -7.62 15.44 -3.38
C THR A 171 -6.53 16.35 -3.95
N ARG A 172 -6.90 17.18 -4.92
CA ARG A 172 -6.00 18.23 -5.45
C ARG A 172 -5.62 19.30 -4.42
N SER A 173 -6.35 19.37 -3.31
CA SER A 173 -6.07 20.30 -2.19
C SER A 173 -5.07 19.76 -1.18
N GLY A 174 -4.41 18.63 -1.47
CA GLY A 174 -3.38 18.04 -0.61
C GLY A 174 -3.91 17.21 0.56
N HIS A 175 -5.22 16.86 0.56
CA HIS A 175 -5.75 15.89 1.50
C HIS A 175 -5.56 14.48 0.93
N THR A 176 -4.67 13.72 1.54
CA THR A 176 -4.32 12.36 1.11
C THR A 176 -5.00 11.35 2.03
N TRP A 177 -5.50 10.26 1.45
CA TRP A 177 -6.29 9.23 2.12
C TRP A 177 -5.49 7.95 2.28
N PHE A 178 -5.57 7.39 3.49
CA PHE A 178 -4.83 6.19 3.84
C PHE A 178 -5.77 5.18 4.49
N ASN A 179 -5.68 3.93 4.06
CA ASN A 179 -6.27 2.80 4.80
C ASN A 179 -5.50 2.60 6.10
N PRO A 180 -6.11 2.46 7.27
CA PRO A 180 -5.42 2.11 8.50
C PRO A 180 -4.59 0.84 8.31
N PHE A 181 -3.33 0.87 8.71
CA PHE A 181 -2.40 -0.22 8.36
C PHE A 181 -2.69 -1.52 9.11
N ASP A 182 -3.19 -1.45 10.33
CA ASP A 182 -3.68 -2.59 11.09
C ASP A 182 -4.85 -3.31 10.39
N ALA A 183 -5.80 -2.53 9.83
CA ALA A 183 -6.90 -3.07 9.04
C ALA A 183 -6.41 -3.75 7.75
N VAL A 184 -5.40 -3.18 7.08
CA VAL A 184 -4.76 -3.80 5.92
C VAL A 184 -4.08 -5.12 6.31
N CYS A 185 -3.33 -5.14 7.41
CA CYS A 185 -2.67 -6.34 7.90
C CYS A 185 -3.66 -7.46 8.26
N ALA A 186 -4.77 -7.10 8.91
CA ALA A 186 -5.81 -8.04 9.26
C ALA A 186 -6.54 -8.61 8.03
N ALA A 187 -6.90 -7.74 7.07
CA ALA A 187 -7.66 -8.13 5.90
C ALA A 187 -6.88 -9.03 4.92
N LEU A 188 -5.56 -8.87 4.86
CA LEU A 188 -4.68 -9.64 3.96
C LEU A 188 -3.86 -10.72 4.67
N ASP A 189 -4.07 -10.94 5.97
CA ASP A 189 -3.33 -11.89 6.80
C ASP A 189 -1.79 -11.71 6.69
N ILE A 190 -1.33 -10.46 6.79
CA ILE A 190 0.08 -10.12 6.66
C ILE A 190 0.68 -9.55 7.94
N ALA A 191 2.00 -9.64 8.05
CA ALA A 191 2.79 -9.02 9.10
C ALA A 191 4.03 -8.33 8.51
N LEU A 192 4.65 -7.44 9.27
CA LEU A 192 5.99 -6.94 8.97
C LEU A 192 6.96 -8.12 8.95
N LEU A 193 8.01 -8.03 8.14
CA LEU A 193 9.12 -8.97 8.22
C LEU A 193 9.85 -8.78 9.55
N ASP A 194 10.04 -9.86 10.30
CA ASP A 194 10.78 -9.86 11.56
C ASP A 194 12.27 -9.52 11.33
N GLU A 195 12.96 -9.03 12.36
CA GLU A 195 14.37 -8.68 12.27
C GLU A 195 15.27 -9.85 11.92
N ASP A 196 14.91 -11.07 12.31
CA ASP A 196 15.68 -12.27 11.99
C ASP A 196 15.62 -12.61 10.50
N ALA A 197 14.50 -12.40 9.84
CA ALA A 197 14.39 -12.50 8.38
C ALA A 197 15.18 -11.39 7.63
N ARG A 198 15.55 -10.30 8.31
CA ARG A 198 16.40 -9.22 7.77
C ARG A 198 17.88 -9.61 7.70
N ARG A 199 18.33 -10.59 8.53
CA ARG A 199 19.73 -11.05 8.60
C ARG A 199 20.04 -12.15 7.58
N GLU A 200 19.02 -12.81 7.04
CA GLU A 200 19.19 -13.88 6.03
C GLU A 200 19.24 -13.35 4.58
N ALA A 201 19.15 -12.04 4.36
CA ALA A 201 19.44 -11.48 3.04
C ALA A 201 20.93 -11.71 2.72
N PRO A 202 21.28 -12.37 1.59
CA PRO A 202 22.66 -12.66 1.26
C PRO A 202 23.46 -11.36 1.22
N GLY A 203 24.55 -11.36 2.00
CA GLY A 203 25.50 -10.26 2.05
C GLY A 203 25.92 -9.87 0.64
N THR A 204 25.88 -8.60 0.34
CA THR A 204 26.54 -8.00 -0.80
C THR A 204 27.96 -8.50 -0.84
N VAL A 205 28.26 -9.37 -1.82
CA VAL A 205 29.63 -9.68 -2.20
C VAL A 205 30.20 -8.37 -2.76
N SER A 206 31.21 -7.87 -2.05
CA SER A 206 32.06 -6.75 -2.44
C SER A 206 32.78 -7.00 -3.77
#